data_f14a95e467b2a457bb023a1f6a200a78
#
_entry.id   f14a95e467b2a457bb023a1f6a200a78
#
_cell.length_a   1.000
_cell.length_b   1.000
_cell.length_c   1.000
_cell.angle_alpha   90.00
_cell.angle_beta   90.00
_cell.angle_gamma   90.00
#
_symmetry.space_group_name_H-M   'P 1'
#
loop_
_entity.id
_entity.type
_entity.pdbx_description
1 polymer ?
#
loop_
_entity_poly.entity_id
_entity_poly.type
_entity_poly.pdbx_seq_one_letter_code
_entity_poly.pdbx_strand_id
1 'polypeptide(L)'
;NIRLRIIGRRDRFSVDLQDAICDVEKSSAMNTGLNLTVALDYGGRQDITAATAQISHEIESGLLKASQVNDDLLKSRLSTRVLPPVDLLIRTGGEQRISNFLLWDLSYAELHFSDRYWPEFTAQDLAAAIGDYTKRERRFGGSSDEIHQLHICLLYTSDAADDLLC
;
A
#
# COMPACT_ATOMS: atom_id res chain seq x y z
N ASN A 1 20.53 2.30 -4.88
CA ASN A 1 19.68 3.48 -5.18
C ASN A 1 18.18 3.15 -4.97
N ILE A 2 17.84 2.71 -3.73
CA ILE A 2 16.47 2.40 -3.29
C ILE A 2 16.05 3.48 -2.30
N ARG A 3 14.87 4.09 -2.50
CA ARG A 3 14.24 4.94 -1.50
C ARG A 3 13.34 4.07 -0.64
N LEU A 4 13.66 3.94 0.65
CA LEU A 4 12.88 3.16 1.61
C LEU A 4 11.87 4.04 2.35
N ARG A 5 10.70 3.51 2.59
CA ARG A 5 9.65 4.10 3.42
C ARG A 5 8.97 3.00 4.25
N ILE A 6 8.60 3.35 5.46
CA ILE A 6 7.83 2.46 6.33
C ILE A 6 6.46 3.09 6.59
N ILE A 7 5.38 2.33 6.39
CA ILE A 7 4.00 2.71 6.75
C ILE A 7 3.47 1.81 7.86
N GLY A 8 2.43 2.26 8.55
CA GLY A 8 1.83 1.58 9.69
C GLY A 8 2.18 2.24 11.01
N ARG A 9 1.87 1.58 12.11
CA ARG A 9 2.02 2.13 13.47
C ARG A 9 3.46 1.97 13.95
N ARG A 10 4.06 3.09 14.37
CA ARG A 10 5.44 3.10 14.89
C ARG A 10 5.50 3.19 16.41
N ASP A 11 4.42 3.64 17.04
CA ASP A 11 4.34 3.89 18.48
C ASP A 11 4.47 2.62 19.33
N ARG A 12 4.27 1.44 18.73
CA ARG A 12 4.40 0.13 19.40
C ARG A 12 5.81 -0.46 19.33
N PHE A 13 6.70 0.12 18.55
CA PHE A 13 8.08 -0.36 18.42
C PHE A 13 8.99 0.22 19.52
N SER A 14 10.08 -0.48 19.81
CA SER A 14 11.13 0.06 20.67
C SER A 14 11.70 1.37 20.09
N VAL A 15 12.22 2.22 20.98
CA VAL A 15 12.84 3.50 20.57
C VAL A 15 13.96 3.25 19.55
N ASP A 16 14.81 2.26 19.80
CA ASP A 16 15.92 1.90 18.91
C ASP A 16 15.43 1.54 17.49
N LEU A 17 14.29 0.83 17.37
CA LEU A 17 13.71 0.50 16.06
C LEU A 17 13.10 1.74 15.39
N GLN A 18 12.44 2.62 16.16
CA GLN A 18 11.91 3.88 15.62
C GLN A 18 13.03 4.76 15.09
N ASP A 19 14.15 4.86 15.81
CA ASP A 19 15.33 5.61 15.40
C ASP A 19 15.96 5.02 14.14
N ALA A 20 16.14 3.69 14.09
CA ALA A 20 16.65 3.00 12.90
C ALA A 20 15.78 3.21 11.66
N ILE A 21 14.44 3.19 11.81
CA ILE A 21 13.50 3.52 10.74
C ILE A 21 13.72 4.95 10.26
N CYS A 22 13.81 5.90 11.18
CA CYS A 22 14.02 7.31 10.87
C CYS A 22 15.33 7.53 10.09
N ASP A 23 16.41 6.89 10.51
CA ASP A 23 17.73 7.01 9.89
C ASP A 23 17.76 6.42 8.48
N VAL A 24 17.15 5.25 8.27
CA VAL A 24 17.13 4.63 6.95
C VAL A 24 16.23 5.40 5.97
N GLU A 25 15.11 5.95 6.43
CA GLU A 25 14.26 6.81 5.60
C GLU A 25 15.00 8.11 5.21
N LYS A 26 15.70 8.74 6.15
CA LYS A 26 16.50 9.96 5.89
C LYS A 26 17.65 9.68 4.92
N SER A 27 18.43 8.63 5.18
CA SER A 27 19.61 8.31 4.37
C SER A 27 19.26 7.90 2.94
N SER A 28 18.06 7.33 2.72
CA SER A 28 17.59 6.93 1.40
C SER A 28 16.71 7.98 0.69
N ALA A 29 16.37 9.09 1.34
CA ALA A 29 15.39 10.07 0.85
C ALA A 29 15.72 10.64 -0.53
N MET A 30 17.00 10.83 -0.82
CA MET A 30 17.50 11.39 -2.09
C MET A 30 17.71 10.33 -3.18
N ASN A 31 17.47 9.06 -2.89
CA ASN A 31 17.60 8.00 -3.90
C ASN A 31 16.48 8.12 -4.94
N THR A 32 16.83 7.86 -6.20
CA THR A 32 15.98 8.07 -7.38
C THR A 32 15.59 6.77 -8.11
N GLY A 33 16.04 5.63 -7.60
CA GLY A 33 15.72 4.33 -8.16
C GLY A 33 14.40 3.76 -7.65
N LEU A 34 14.39 2.50 -7.25
CA LEU A 34 13.20 1.83 -6.74
C LEU A 34 12.67 2.53 -5.47
N ASN A 35 11.36 2.81 -5.43
CA ASN A 35 10.68 3.16 -4.20
C ASN A 35 10.17 1.87 -3.54
N LEU A 36 10.73 1.52 -2.39
CA LEU A 36 10.32 0.39 -1.58
C LEU A 36 9.56 0.91 -0.36
N THR A 37 8.31 0.48 -0.21
CA THR A 37 7.52 0.78 0.98
C THR A 37 7.25 -0.53 1.73
N VAL A 38 7.60 -0.56 3.00
CA VAL A 38 7.37 -1.71 3.89
C VAL A 38 6.26 -1.35 4.86
N ALA A 39 5.23 -2.20 4.94
CA ALA A 39 4.14 -2.06 5.89
C ALA A 39 4.45 -2.85 7.17
N LEU A 40 4.58 -2.16 8.31
CA LEU A 40 4.84 -2.75 9.61
C LEU A 40 3.74 -2.34 10.59
N ASP A 41 3.12 -3.32 11.26
CA ASP A 41 1.94 -3.09 12.14
C ASP A 41 0.89 -2.20 11.42
N TYR A 42 0.56 -2.57 10.18
CA TYR A 42 -0.32 -1.83 9.31
C TYR A 42 -1.67 -2.54 9.16
N GLY A 43 -2.75 -1.77 9.18
CA GLY A 43 -4.08 -2.25 8.84
C GLY A 43 -4.89 -1.16 8.15
N GLY A 44 -5.53 -1.49 7.02
CA GLY A 44 -6.26 -0.53 6.21
C GLY A 44 -7.44 0.11 6.95
N ARG A 45 -8.16 -0.66 7.80
CA ARG A 45 -9.25 -0.11 8.62
C ARG A 45 -8.73 0.92 9.61
N GLN A 46 -7.60 0.63 10.27
CA GLN A 46 -6.97 1.53 11.23
C GLN A 46 -6.45 2.79 10.55
N ASP A 47 -5.87 2.66 9.36
CA ASP A 47 -5.36 3.78 8.56
C ASP A 47 -6.52 4.73 8.18
N ILE A 48 -7.63 4.20 7.66
CA ILE A 48 -8.83 4.97 7.32
C ILE A 48 -9.41 5.65 8.57
N THR A 49 -9.49 4.93 9.70
CA THR A 49 -10.01 5.48 10.95
C THR A 49 -9.14 6.64 11.46
N ALA A 50 -7.81 6.49 11.40
CA ALA A 50 -6.87 7.55 11.79
C ALA A 50 -6.99 8.78 10.88
N ALA A 51 -7.08 8.58 9.56
CA ALA A 51 -7.30 9.65 8.60
C ALA A 51 -8.62 10.39 8.87
N THR A 52 -9.70 9.66 9.16
CA THR A 52 -11.01 10.24 9.49
C THR A 52 -10.96 11.05 10.79
N ALA A 53 -10.28 10.54 11.83
CA ALA A 53 -10.09 11.27 13.08
C ALA A 53 -9.32 12.57 12.88
N GLN A 54 -8.27 12.55 12.04
CA GLN A 54 -7.52 13.75 11.69
C GLN A 54 -8.40 14.78 10.98
N ILE A 55 -9.20 14.36 9.98
CA ILE A 55 -10.13 15.25 9.26
C ILE A 55 -11.15 15.85 10.22
N SER A 56 -11.72 15.05 11.15
CA SER A 56 -12.65 15.53 12.16
C SER A 56 -12.03 16.62 13.03
N HIS A 57 -10.80 16.43 13.49
CA HIS A 57 -10.08 17.42 14.27
C HIS A 57 -9.79 18.71 13.48
N GLU A 58 -9.45 18.60 12.19
CA GLU A 58 -9.25 19.76 11.31
C GLU A 58 -10.56 20.54 11.12
N ILE A 59 -11.72 19.87 11.05
CA ILE A 59 -13.04 20.52 10.97
C ILE A 59 -13.38 21.25 12.30
N GLU A 60 -13.21 20.58 13.43
CA GLU A 60 -13.47 21.14 14.76
C GLU A 60 -12.59 22.38 15.02
N SER A 61 -11.34 22.36 14.55
CA SER A 61 -10.40 23.47 14.66
C SER A 61 -10.65 24.62 13.64
N GLY A 62 -11.64 24.46 12.75
CA GLY A 62 -11.95 25.46 11.72
C GLY A 62 -10.94 25.52 10.55
N LEU A 63 -9.99 24.58 10.49
CA LEU A 63 -9.00 24.49 9.42
C LEU A 63 -9.59 23.89 8.13
N LEU A 64 -10.70 23.18 8.26
CA LEU A 64 -11.39 22.51 7.16
C LEU A 64 -12.91 22.65 7.33
N LYS A 65 -13.64 22.73 6.21
CA LYS A 65 -15.10 22.66 6.22
C LYS A 65 -15.57 21.25 5.88
N ALA A 66 -16.62 20.76 6.52
CA ALA A 66 -17.20 19.46 6.23
C ALA A 66 -17.55 19.26 4.74
N SER A 67 -17.94 20.34 4.05
CA SER A 67 -18.26 20.32 2.61
C SER A 67 -17.02 20.10 1.69
N GLN A 68 -15.82 20.16 2.23
CA GLN A 68 -14.57 19.92 1.48
C GLN A 68 -14.10 18.45 1.57
N VAL A 69 -14.79 17.64 2.39
CA VAL A 69 -14.45 16.21 2.52
C VAL A 69 -14.84 15.47 1.25
N ASN A 70 -13.85 14.87 0.61
CA ASN A 70 -13.96 14.06 -0.59
C ASN A 70 -12.89 12.96 -0.58
N ASP A 71 -12.87 12.11 -1.60
CA ASP A 71 -11.95 10.99 -1.73
C ASP A 71 -10.48 11.43 -1.73
N ASP A 72 -10.15 12.51 -2.44
CA ASP A 72 -8.79 13.05 -2.53
C ASP A 72 -8.31 13.55 -1.17
N LEU A 73 -9.19 14.23 -0.42
CA LEU A 73 -8.85 14.68 0.92
C LEU A 73 -8.60 13.50 1.84
N LEU A 74 -9.46 12.48 1.84
CA LEU A 74 -9.25 11.28 2.65
C LEU A 74 -7.94 10.59 2.25
N LYS A 75 -7.69 10.37 0.96
CA LYS A 75 -6.42 9.81 0.46
C LYS A 75 -5.22 10.60 0.95
N SER A 76 -5.31 11.92 1.00
CA SER A 76 -4.21 12.79 1.45
C SER A 76 -3.87 12.65 2.94
N ARG A 77 -4.73 12.01 3.73
CA ARG A 77 -4.53 11.77 5.18
C ARG A 77 -4.15 10.32 5.48
N LEU A 78 -4.26 9.40 4.52
CA LEU A 78 -3.80 8.02 4.69
C LEU A 78 -2.27 7.95 4.80
N SER A 79 -1.76 6.91 5.45
CA SER A 79 -0.32 6.64 5.50
C SER A 79 0.25 6.35 4.11
N THR A 80 -0.60 5.90 3.19
CA THR A 80 -0.30 5.61 1.79
C THR A 80 -0.40 6.83 0.85
N ARG A 81 -0.67 8.04 1.37
CA ARG A 81 -0.90 9.27 0.58
C ARG A 81 0.15 9.59 -0.49
N VAL A 82 1.37 9.14 -0.29
CA VAL A 82 2.52 9.40 -1.18
C VAL A 82 2.79 8.27 -2.16
N LEU A 83 2.02 7.19 -2.08
CA LEU A 83 2.14 6.05 -2.98
C LEU A 83 1.25 6.28 -4.20
N PRO A 84 1.73 5.85 -5.39
CA PRO A 84 0.87 5.80 -6.57
C PRO A 84 -0.28 4.82 -6.35
N PRO A 85 -1.33 4.86 -7.19
CA PRO A 85 -2.35 3.82 -7.21
C PRO A 85 -1.72 2.42 -7.36
N VAL A 86 -2.31 1.44 -6.70
CA VAL A 86 -1.84 0.05 -6.80
C VAL A 86 -2.39 -0.58 -8.07
N ASP A 87 -1.51 -1.07 -8.91
CA ASP A 87 -1.88 -1.77 -10.13
C ASP A 87 -2.05 -3.27 -9.93
N LEU A 88 -1.16 -3.90 -9.16
CA LEU A 88 -1.15 -5.34 -8.94
C LEU A 88 -0.85 -5.66 -7.47
N LEU A 89 -1.72 -6.45 -6.84
CA LEU A 89 -1.45 -7.14 -5.58
C LEU A 89 -1.03 -8.57 -5.89
N ILE A 90 0.10 -8.99 -5.34
CA ILE A 90 0.51 -10.40 -5.33
C ILE A 90 0.46 -10.90 -3.89
N ARG A 91 -0.37 -11.91 -3.62
CA ARG A 91 -0.39 -12.60 -2.33
C ARG A 91 0.08 -14.03 -2.50
N THR A 92 1.07 -14.42 -1.70
CA THR A 92 1.63 -15.77 -1.64
C THR A 92 1.03 -16.56 -0.47
N GLY A 93 1.30 -17.89 -0.39
CA GLY A 93 0.87 -18.73 0.71
C GLY A 93 -0.51 -19.36 0.54
N GLY A 94 -1.14 -19.31 -0.65
CA GLY A 94 -2.40 -20.00 -0.96
C GLY A 94 -3.67 -19.28 -0.47
N GLU A 95 -3.54 -18.17 0.25
CA GLU A 95 -4.67 -17.44 0.78
C GLU A 95 -5.28 -16.49 -0.26
N GLN A 96 -6.59 -16.55 -0.46
CA GLN A 96 -7.32 -15.76 -1.48
C GLN A 96 -8.14 -14.62 -0.85
N ARG A 97 -7.50 -13.83 0.00
CA ARG A 97 -8.09 -12.65 0.67
C ARG A 97 -7.05 -11.56 0.84
N ILE A 98 -7.47 -10.33 1.05
CA ILE A 98 -6.55 -9.17 1.24
C ILE A 98 -6.26 -8.87 2.72
N SER A 99 -6.93 -9.52 3.66
CA SER A 99 -6.70 -9.46 5.11
C SER A 99 -6.43 -8.06 5.64
N ASN A 100 -7.35 -7.11 5.40
CA ASN A 100 -7.25 -5.72 5.87
C ASN A 100 -6.04 -4.93 5.30
N PHE A 101 -5.37 -5.44 4.25
CA PHE A 101 -4.23 -4.76 3.64
C PHE A 101 -4.69 -3.75 2.59
N LEU A 102 -4.21 -2.50 2.68
CA LEU A 102 -4.40 -1.40 1.73
C LEU A 102 -5.82 -1.25 1.18
N LEU A 103 -6.85 -1.33 2.05
CA LEU A 103 -8.26 -1.37 1.65
C LEU A 103 -8.68 -0.26 0.69
N TRP A 104 -8.16 0.96 0.90
CA TRP A 104 -8.44 2.09 0.02
C TRP A 104 -7.74 1.95 -1.33
N ASP A 105 -6.46 1.59 -1.29
CA ASP A 105 -5.59 1.60 -2.47
C ASP A 105 -5.82 0.42 -3.41
N LEU A 106 -6.37 -0.70 -2.89
CA LEU A 106 -6.64 -1.91 -3.67
C LEU A 106 -7.99 -1.89 -4.40
N SER A 107 -8.77 -0.81 -4.28
CA SER A 107 -10.14 -0.72 -4.83
C SER A 107 -10.23 -1.09 -6.32
N TYR A 108 -9.19 -0.80 -7.08
CA TYR A 108 -9.10 -1.06 -8.52
C TYR A 108 -7.86 -1.88 -8.91
N ALA A 109 -7.17 -2.45 -7.92
CA ALA A 109 -5.98 -3.26 -8.18
C ALA A 109 -6.36 -4.63 -8.76
N GLU A 110 -5.54 -5.13 -9.67
CA GLU A 110 -5.60 -6.54 -10.08
C GLU A 110 -5.01 -7.42 -8.98
N LEU A 111 -5.62 -8.60 -8.77
CA LEU A 111 -5.21 -9.52 -7.72
C LEU A 111 -4.61 -10.78 -8.35
N HIS A 112 -3.46 -11.18 -7.84
CA HIS A 112 -2.78 -12.44 -8.18
C HIS A 112 -2.49 -13.21 -6.90
N PHE A 113 -3.06 -14.41 -6.77
CA PHE A 113 -2.86 -15.30 -5.63
C PHE A 113 -1.97 -16.46 -6.05
N SER A 114 -0.93 -16.74 -5.23
CA SER A 114 0.02 -17.84 -5.47
C SER A 114 -0.01 -18.83 -4.31
N ASP A 115 -0.04 -20.11 -4.60
CA ASP A 115 0.04 -21.18 -3.59
C ASP A 115 1.45 -21.33 -3.00
N ARG A 116 2.46 -20.73 -3.62
CA ARG A 116 3.84 -20.78 -3.12
C ARG A 116 3.98 -19.91 -1.88
N TYR A 117 4.72 -20.40 -0.90
CA TYR A 117 5.13 -19.60 0.24
C TYR A 117 6.21 -18.58 -0.17
N TRP A 118 6.32 -17.50 0.58
CA TRP A 118 7.24 -16.42 0.27
C TRP A 118 8.69 -16.84 0.04
N PRO A 119 9.32 -17.71 0.86
CA PRO A 119 10.68 -18.15 0.61
C PRO A 119 10.88 -18.92 -0.71
N GLU A 120 9.78 -19.45 -1.25
CA GLU A 120 9.78 -20.25 -2.50
C GLU A 120 9.36 -19.44 -3.73
N PHE A 121 8.86 -18.22 -3.52
CA PHE A 121 8.40 -17.34 -4.61
C PHE A 121 9.60 -16.75 -5.33
N THR A 122 9.78 -17.12 -6.60
CA THR A 122 10.96 -16.82 -7.39
C THR A 122 10.75 -15.62 -8.32
N ALA A 123 11.82 -15.12 -8.93
CA ALA A 123 11.76 -14.12 -9.99
C ALA A 123 10.93 -14.60 -11.21
N GLN A 124 10.88 -15.91 -11.46
CA GLN A 124 10.06 -16.49 -12.52
C GLN A 124 8.56 -16.43 -12.17
N ASP A 125 8.21 -16.68 -10.91
CA ASP A 125 6.82 -16.55 -10.44
C ASP A 125 6.37 -15.08 -10.51
N LEU A 126 7.23 -14.13 -10.15
CA LEU A 126 6.97 -12.70 -10.31
C LEU A 126 6.77 -12.32 -11.78
N ALA A 127 7.63 -12.80 -12.67
CA ALA A 127 7.52 -12.55 -14.11
C ALA A 127 6.20 -13.13 -14.68
N ALA A 128 5.78 -14.32 -14.21
CA ALA A 128 4.51 -14.92 -14.59
C ALA A 128 3.32 -14.08 -14.11
N ALA A 129 3.32 -13.62 -12.85
CA ALA A 129 2.27 -12.75 -12.30
C ALA A 129 2.15 -11.44 -13.09
N ILE A 130 3.28 -10.81 -13.44
CA ILE A 130 3.30 -9.60 -14.28
C ILE A 130 2.79 -9.92 -15.70
N GLY A 131 3.21 -11.04 -16.29
CA GLY A 131 2.77 -11.48 -17.61
C GLY A 131 1.26 -11.74 -17.66
N ASP A 132 0.67 -12.26 -16.60
CA ASP A 132 -0.78 -12.44 -16.49
C ASP A 132 -1.50 -11.09 -16.32
N TYR A 133 -0.95 -10.20 -15.50
CA TYR A 133 -1.46 -8.84 -15.33
C TYR A 133 -1.50 -8.08 -16.68
N THR A 134 -0.45 -8.14 -17.48
CA THR A 134 -0.36 -7.42 -18.77
C THR A 134 -1.37 -7.92 -19.81
N LYS A 135 -1.92 -9.12 -19.66
CA LYS A 135 -2.96 -9.67 -20.55
C LYS A 135 -4.37 -9.22 -20.17
N ARG A 136 -4.55 -8.66 -18.96
CA ARG A 136 -5.86 -8.23 -18.47
C ARG A 136 -6.20 -6.83 -18.99
N GLU A 137 -7.43 -6.65 -19.47
CA GLU A 137 -7.96 -5.34 -19.82
C GLU A 137 -8.59 -4.67 -18.60
N ARG A 138 -8.01 -3.56 -18.15
CA ARG A 138 -8.61 -2.71 -17.12
C ARG A 138 -9.71 -1.85 -17.75
N ARG A 139 -10.96 -2.10 -17.37
CA ARG A 139 -12.11 -1.39 -17.95
C ARG A 139 -12.64 -0.24 -17.09
N PHE A 140 -12.24 -0.04 -15.86
CA PHE A 140 -12.68 1.03 -14.94
C PHE A 140 -14.17 1.43 -15.07
N GLY A 141 -15.02 0.50 -15.49
CA GLY A 141 -16.44 0.77 -15.82
C GLY A 141 -16.69 1.51 -17.13
N GLY A 142 -15.66 1.75 -17.97
CA GLY A 142 -15.74 2.45 -19.26
C GLY A 142 -15.42 1.57 -20.47
N SER A 143 -15.66 2.08 -21.67
CA SER A 143 -15.30 1.42 -22.93
C SER A 143 -13.81 1.58 -23.26
N SER A 144 -13.26 0.64 -24.02
CA SER A 144 -11.86 0.25 -24.24
C SER A 144 -10.89 1.28 -24.86
N ASP A 145 -11.12 2.58 -24.86
CA ASP A 145 -10.38 3.52 -25.71
C ASP A 145 -9.36 4.44 -25.02
N GLU A 146 -9.12 4.32 -23.71
CA GLU A 146 -8.10 5.11 -23.02
C GLU A 146 -7.01 4.22 -22.40
N ILE A 147 -5.94 4.00 -23.17
CA ILE A 147 -4.71 3.36 -22.67
C ILE A 147 -3.94 4.40 -21.87
N HIS A 148 -4.01 4.33 -20.55
CA HIS A 148 -3.13 5.08 -19.67
C HIS A 148 -1.77 4.37 -19.50
N GLN A 149 -0.71 5.18 -19.55
CA GLN A 149 0.67 4.76 -19.33
C GLN A 149 0.80 4.05 -17.97
N LEU A 150 1.14 2.77 -18.01
CA LEU A 150 1.22 1.89 -16.85
C LEU A 150 2.41 2.25 -15.94
N HIS A 151 2.12 2.79 -14.78
CA HIS A 151 3.06 2.81 -13.65
C HIS A 151 2.78 1.57 -12.80
N ILE A 152 3.58 0.51 -12.97
CA ILE A 152 3.44 -0.71 -12.17
C ILE A 152 3.94 -0.45 -10.76
N CYS A 153 3.03 -0.44 -9.79
CA CYS A 153 3.34 -0.49 -8.38
C CYS A 153 3.14 -1.92 -7.88
N LEU A 154 4.23 -2.63 -7.63
CA LEU A 154 4.19 -3.99 -7.07
C LEU A 154 4.12 -3.90 -5.55
N LEU A 155 3.03 -4.40 -4.98
CA LEU A 155 2.85 -4.59 -3.55
C LEU A 155 2.88 -6.07 -3.22
N TYR A 156 3.75 -6.39 -2.29
CA TYR A 156 3.99 -7.74 -1.85
C TYR A 156 3.55 -7.94 -0.40
N THR A 157 2.76 -8.98 -0.12
CA THR A 157 2.38 -9.37 1.23
C THR A 157 2.87 -10.78 1.54
N SER A 158 3.54 -10.98 2.68
CA SER A 158 3.83 -12.30 3.24
C SER A 158 2.82 -12.65 4.32
N ASP A 159 2.61 -13.93 4.60
CA ASP A 159 1.69 -14.43 5.64
C ASP A 159 2.05 -14.00 7.08
N ALA A 160 3.24 -13.42 7.28
CA ALA A 160 3.67 -12.91 8.58
C ALA A 160 2.76 -11.81 9.17
N ALA A 161 1.82 -11.27 8.40
CA ALA A 161 0.87 -10.27 8.89
C ALA A 161 -0.32 -10.86 9.65
N ASP A 162 -0.63 -12.16 9.47
CA ASP A 162 -1.77 -12.81 10.11
C ASP A 162 -1.46 -13.29 11.55
N ASP A 163 -0.18 -13.51 11.89
CA ASP A 163 0.23 -14.02 13.22
C ASP A 163 0.37 -12.92 14.30
N LEU A 164 0.21 -11.65 13.95
CA LEU A 164 0.35 -10.52 14.89
C LEU A 164 -0.99 -9.90 15.32
N LEU A 165 -2.12 -10.54 14.99
CA LEU A 165 -3.45 -10.07 15.36
C LEU A 165 -4.16 -11.07 16.30
N CYS A 166 -3.55 -11.37 17.46
CA CYS A 166 -4.24 -11.88 18.65
C CYS A 166 -4.28 -10.80 19.72
#